data_3bb55313b584f31cb0e033aaa2381a5e
#
_entry.id   3bb55313b584f31cb0e033aaa2381a5e
#
_cell.length_a   1.000
_cell.length_b   1.000
_cell.length_c   1.000
_cell.angle_alpha   90.00
_cell.angle_beta   90.00
_cell.angle_gamma   90.00
#
_symmetry.space_group_name_H-M   'P 1'
#
loop_
_entity.id
_entity.type
_entity.pdbx_description
1 polymer ?
#
loop_
_entity_poly.entity_id
_entity_poly.type
_entity_poly.pdbx_seq_one_letter_code
_entity_poly.pdbx_strand_id
1 'polypeptide(L)'
;MKEDPKNEGPCSSHAILPDVDRDSLPCLVKIYDSPESELKLNDVFEFVGVLTFDSELPSEKVDQDEFSNGLCDDVSVNLPPNKVPRLHCVIHRKLTGYDFLQNSPPTEPKPHLVKEAREALLRHLTSILGNDGVAAHFMLLHLLSRVHARADNVAVGKLSLNLTCISKEIASVFGTKLNIVIKNLLPFTKCIPLTVEYLNTVFLAPKKDYQINRLIPGVLQLAEGSHLIFDETCLETGTLDSVGIENTRLLKALAELQKVEYDFQYYKMEMMADVQILVLSEGKSNILPADIIMPFQPSSSGSSDAVPAEVLEAWRWYLATVRSMPHTIESDMQKVVENDLVTARQADRSLGSQDFSRWLTMGRLISASFGETSLSLEHWQMVKELERLRIDRLK
;
A
#
# COMPACT_ATOMS: atom_id res chain seq x y z
N MET A 1 -37.88 22.07 -38.62
CA MET A 1 -37.60 20.80 -38.00
C MET A 1 -36.46 21.03 -36.99
N LYS A 2 -36.78 21.09 -35.71
CA LYS A 2 -35.85 21.23 -34.61
C LYS A 2 -35.62 19.83 -34.08
N GLU A 3 -34.38 19.37 -34.06
CA GLU A 3 -34.00 18.14 -33.40
C GLU A 3 -33.85 18.39 -31.90
N ASP A 4 -34.57 17.62 -31.10
CA ASP A 4 -34.47 17.63 -29.64
C ASP A 4 -33.18 16.90 -29.18
N PRO A 5 -32.50 17.39 -28.13
CA PRO A 5 -31.32 16.71 -27.59
C PRO A 5 -31.76 15.46 -26.85
N LYS A 6 -31.12 14.35 -27.18
CA LYS A 6 -31.28 13.05 -26.50
C LYS A 6 -30.86 13.17 -25.05
N ASN A 7 -31.80 12.83 -24.19
CA ASN A 7 -31.70 12.65 -22.76
C ASN A 7 -30.70 11.51 -22.47
N GLU A 8 -29.52 11.81 -22.00
CA GLU A 8 -28.60 10.81 -21.46
C GLU A 8 -29.13 10.43 -20.07
N GLY A 9 -29.58 9.20 -19.95
CA GLY A 9 -30.05 8.61 -18.70
C GLY A 9 -28.91 8.46 -17.68
N PRO A 10 -29.26 8.29 -16.40
CA PRO A 10 -28.27 8.28 -15.32
C PRO A 10 -27.30 7.11 -15.46
N CYS A 11 -26.01 7.41 -15.32
CA CYS A 11 -24.93 6.44 -15.23
C CYS A 11 -25.26 5.35 -14.20
N SER A 12 -25.35 4.13 -14.68
CA SER A 12 -25.44 2.93 -13.86
C SER A 12 -24.23 2.84 -12.93
N SER A 13 -24.49 2.67 -11.65
CA SER A 13 -23.52 2.39 -10.61
C SER A 13 -22.77 1.08 -10.92
N HIS A 14 -21.62 1.20 -11.56
CA HIS A 14 -20.72 0.06 -11.71
C HIS A 14 -20.12 -0.26 -10.33
N ALA A 15 -20.38 -1.45 -9.82
CA ALA A 15 -19.59 -2.03 -8.74
C ALA A 15 -18.12 -2.00 -9.18
N ILE A 16 -17.29 -1.19 -8.48
CA ILE A 16 -15.87 -1.02 -8.82
C ILE A 16 -15.15 -2.27 -8.33
N LEU A 17 -15.11 -3.30 -9.17
CA LEU A 17 -14.13 -4.38 -9.03
C LEU A 17 -12.72 -3.78 -9.09
N PRO A 18 -11.74 -4.38 -8.37
CA PRO A 18 -10.37 -3.91 -8.46
C PRO A 18 -10.00 -3.79 -9.92
N ASP A 19 -9.43 -2.64 -10.28
CA ASP A 19 -8.93 -2.36 -11.62
C ASP A 19 -7.98 -3.49 -12.01
N VAL A 20 -8.54 -4.55 -12.57
CA VAL A 20 -7.74 -5.61 -13.19
C VAL A 20 -7.12 -4.92 -14.39
N ASP A 21 -5.84 -4.72 -14.32
CA ASP A 21 -5.05 -4.12 -15.39
C ASP A 21 -5.54 -4.76 -16.70
N ARG A 22 -5.96 -3.96 -17.67
CA ARG A 22 -6.56 -4.48 -18.93
C ARG A 22 -5.66 -5.49 -19.62
N ASP A 23 -4.38 -5.51 -19.22
CA ASP A 23 -3.34 -6.40 -19.72
C ASP A 23 -3.14 -7.67 -18.87
N SER A 24 -3.93 -7.88 -17.81
CA SER A 24 -3.84 -9.06 -16.94
C SER A 24 -4.95 -10.07 -17.23
N LEU A 25 -4.60 -11.35 -17.18
CA LEU A 25 -5.56 -12.46 -17.36
C LEU A 25 -5.45 -13.42 -16.18
N PRO A 26 -6.59 -13.88 -15.63
CA PRO A 26 -6.57 -14.98 -14.67
C PRO A 26 -6.03 -16.23 -15.34
N CYS A 27 -5.07 -16.91 -14.72
CA CYS A 27 -4.44 -18.11 -15.23
C CYS A 27 -4.35 -19.16 -14.11
N LEU A 28 -4.63 -20.42 -14.45
CA LEU A 28 -4.39 -21.55 -13.55
C LEU A 28 -2.97 -22.08 -13.79
N VAL A 29 -2.08 -21.86 -12.83
CA VAL A 29 -0.72 -22.39 -12.90
C VAL A 29 -0.69 -23.80 -12.28
N LYS A 30 -0.24 -24.79 -13.04
CA LYS A 30 -0.01 -26.16 -12.57
C LYS A 30 1.47 -26.37 -12.30
N ILE A 31 1.80 -26.65 -11.04
CA ILE A 31 3.17 -26.87 -10.57
C ILE A 31 3.30 -28.36 -10.18
N TYR A 32 4.34 -29.05 -10.62
CA TYR A 32 4.47 -30.50 -10.49
C TYR A 32 5.50 -30.92 -9.46
N ASP A 33 6.58 -30.15 -9.27
CA ASP A 33 7.78 -30.59 -8.57
C ASP A 33 8.19 -29.70 -7.37
N SER A 34 7.28 -28.85 -6.88
CA SER A 34 7.60 -27.95 -5.76
C SER A 34 6.74 -28.22 -4.55
N PRO A 35 7.30 -28.15 -3.33
CA PRO A 35 6.51 -28.27 -2.12
C PRO A 35 5.57 -27.07 -1.98
N GLU A 36 4.32 -27.35 -1.60
CA GLU A 36 3.27 -26.30 -1.38
C GLU A 36 3.72 -25.22 -0.38
N SER A 37 4.65 -25.53 0.52
CA SER A 37 5.16 -24.59 1.51
C SER A 37 5.94 -23.40 0.95
N GLU A 38 6.42 -23.49 -0.29
CA GLU A 38 7.14 -22.40 -0.95
C GLU A 38 6.19 -21.35 -1.58
N LEU A 39 4.93 -21.74 -1.78
CA LEU A 39 3.93 -20.90 -2.40
C LEU A 39 3.04 -20.27 -1.35
N LYS A 40 3.10 -18.95 -1.22
CA LYS A 40 2.23 -18.22 -0.31
C LYS A 40 1.26 -17.36 -1.09
N LEU A 41 0.06 -17.22 -0.54
CA LEU A 41 -0.96 -16.34 -1.07
C LEU A 41 -0.42 -14.89 -1.13
N ASN A 42 -0.72 -14.20 -2.22
CA ASN A 42 -0.29 -12.82 -2.50
C ASN A 42 1.21 -12.64 -2.79
N ASP A 43 2.00 -13.71 -2.83
CA ASP A 43 3.37 -13.63 -3.34
C ASP A 43 3.36 -13.37 -4.84
N VAL A 44 4.36 -12.67 -5.33
CA VAL A 44 4.58 -12.41 -6.75
C VAL A 44 5.62 -13.38 -7.28
N PHE A 45 5.26 -14.11 -8.33
CA PHE A 45 6.14 -15.09 -8.97
C PHE A 45 6.28 -14.84 -10.46
N GLU A 46 7.43 -15.18 -10.99
CA GLU A 46 7.64 -15.41 -12.41
C GLU A 46 7.47 -16.89 -12.68
N PHE A 47 6.55 -17.24 -13.58
CA PHE A 47 6.31 -18.62 -14.01
C PHE A 47 6.65 -18.76 -15.48
N VAL A 48 7.50 -19.71 -15.81
CA VAL A 48 7.85 -20.09 -17.17
C VAL A 48 7.32 -21.49 -17.44
N GLY A 49 6.57 -21.66 -18.51
CA GLY A 49 5.93 -22.93 -18.81
C GLY A 49 5.18 -22.97 -20.13
N VAL A 50 4.38 -24.00 -20.32
CA VAL A 50 3.56 -24.23 -21.53
C VAL A 50 2.14 -23.79 -21.27
N LEU A 51 1.66 -22.79 -22.03
CA LEU A 51 0.29 -22.33 -21.97
C LEU A 51 -0.63 -23.26 -22.77
N THR A 52 -1.70 -23.70 -22.13
CA THR A 52 -2.72 -24.56 -22.76
C THR A 52 -4.12 -24.03 -22.46
N PHE A 53 -5.04 -24.34 -23.37
CA PHE A 53 -6.46 -24.15 -23.15
C PHE A 53 -7.11 -25.53 -23.15
N ASP A 54 -7.77 -25.93 -22.06
CA ASP A 54 -8.44 -27.22 -21.96
C ASP A 54 -9.82 -27.10 -22.59
N SER A 55 -9.94 -27.56 -23.82
CA SER A 55 -11.22 -27.60 -24.56
C SER A 55 -12.11 -28.77 -24.16
N GLU A 56 -11.61 -29.71 -23.35
CA GLU A 56 -12.24 -31.01 -23.12
C GLU A 56 -13.00 -31.18 -21.81
N LEU A 57 -13.11 -30.14 -20.98
CA LEU A 57 -14.06 -30.23 -19.88
C LEU A 57 -15.48 -30.09 -20.45
N PRO A 58 -16.35 -31.16 -20.36
CA PRO A 58 -17.73 -31.02 -20.75
C PRO A 58 -18.33 -29.86 -19.98
N SER A 59 -18.91 -28.91 -20.67
CA SER A 59 -19.78 -27.92 -20.05
C SER A 59 -20.89 -28.75 -19.39
N GLU A 60 -20.85 -28.93 -18.07
CA GLU A 60 -22.04 -29.28 -17.35
C GLU A 60 -23.06 -28.24 -17.79
N LYS A 61 -24.08 -28.70 -18.48
CA LYS A 61 -25.26 -27.90 -18.83
C LYS A 61 -25.84 -27.50 -17.48
N VAL A 62 -25.48 -26.34 -17.01
CA VAL A 62 -26.28 -25.64 -16.03
C VAL A 62 -27.56 -25.34 -16.78
N ASP A 63 -28.61 -26.08 -16.42
CA ASP A 63 -29.96 -25.82 -16.88
C ASP A 63 -30.21 -24.32 -16.64
N GLN A 64 -30.38 -23.61 -17.76
CA GLN A 64 -30.78 -22.23 -17.78
C GLN A 64 -32.26 -22.16 -17.38
N ASP A 65 -32.52 -22.28 -16.08
CA ASP A 65 -33.80 -21.84 -15.56
C ASP A 65 -33.66 -20.35 -15.19
N GLU A 66 -34.31 -19.59 -16.07
CA GLU A 66 -34.88 -18.25 -15.90
C GLU A 66 -34.70 -17.61 -14.51
N PHE A 67 -33.73 -16.76 -14.36
CA PHE A 67 -33.77 -15.53 -13.56
C PHE A 67 -32.45 -14.77 -13.74
N SER A 68 -32.15 -14.30 -14.94
CA SER A 68 -31.12 -13.27 -15.12
C SER A 68 -31.71 -12.04 -15.80
N ASN A 69 -32.44 -11.24 -15.04
CA ASN A 69 -32.63 -9.85 -15.37
C ASN A 69 -31.42 -9.06 -14.85
N GLY A 70 -30.59 -8.69 -15.80
CA GLY A 70 -29.82 -7.45 -15.81
C GLY A 70 -28.83 -7.27 -14.68
N LEU A 71 -27.59 -7.76 -14.84
CA LEU A 71 -26.43 -7.16 -14.21
C LEU A 71 -25.17 -7.50 -15.04
N CYS A 72 -24.75 -6.48 -15.75
CA CYS A 72 -23.39 -6.11 -16.16
C CYS A 72 -22.36 -7.20 -16.54
N ASP A 73 -21.88 -7.02 -17.75
CA ASP A 73 -20.72 -7.65 -18.40
C ASP A 73 -19.40 -7.50 -17.61
N ASP A 74 -19.24 -8.21 -16.49
CA ASP A 74 -17.96 -8.49 -15.87
C ASP A 74 -17.37 -9.79 -16.44
N VAL A 75 -17.05 -9.74 -17.73
CA VAL A 75 -16.59 -10.90 -18.50
C VAL A 75 -15.18 -11.39 -18.06
N SER A 76 -14.41 -10.59 -17.33
CA SER A 76 -13.02 -10.93 -16.98
C SER A 76 -12.87 -11.72 -15.67
N VAL A 77 -13.79 -11.58 -14.72
CA VAL A 77 -13.64 -12.18 -13.39
C VAL A 77 -14.25 -13.59 -13.31
N ASN A 78 -15.25 -13.88 -14.12
CA ASN A 78 -16.01 -15.14 -14.09
C ASN A 78 -15.87 -15.97 -15.36
N LEU A 79 -14.67 -16.08 -15.93
CA LEU A 79 -14.46 -17.01 -17.04
C LEU A 79 -14.79 -18.43 -16.61
N PRO A 80 -15.65 -19.15 -17.37
CA PRO A 80 -15.94 -20.54 -17.08
C PRO A 80 -14.64 -21.38 -17.09
N PRO A 81 -14.55 -22.47 -16.32
CA PRO A 81 -13.34 -23.26 -16.14
C PRO A 81 -12.61 -23.66 -17.42
N ASN A 82 -13.37 -23.87 -18.50
CA ASN A 82 -12.86 -24.23 -19.83
C ASN A 82 -12.25 -23.08 -20.62
N LYS A 83 -12.49 -21.81 -20.19
CA LYS A 83 -11.93 -20.61 -20.83
C LYS A 83 -10.75 -20.01 -20.05
N VAL A 84 -10.45 -20.49 -18.84
CA VAL A 84 -9.30 -20.04 -18.07
C VAL A 84 -8.04 -20.68 -18.64
N PRO A 85 -7.05 -19.91 -19.11
CA PRO A 85 -5.78 -20.45 -19.58
C PRO A 85 -5.06 -21.20 -18.46
N ARG A 86 -4.35 -22.25 -18.82
CA ARG A 86 -3.55 -23.08 -17.91
C ARG A 86 -2.10 -23.02 -18.30
N LEU A 87 -1.25 -22.66 -17.34
CA LEU A 87 0.18 -22.68 -17.51
C LEU A 87 0.73 -23.94 -16.81
N HIS A 88 1.27 -24.88 -17.58
CA HIS A 88 2.04 -26.01 -17.06
C HIS A 88 3.44 -25.51 -16.76
N CYS A 89 3.70 -25.24 -15.49
CA CYS A 89 4.93 -24.61 -15.02
C CYS A 89 6.12 -25.60 -15.14
N VAL A 90 7.21 -25.13 -15.73
CA VAL A 90 8.50 -25.83 -15.79
C VAL A 90 9.45 -25.25 -14.77
N ILE A 91 9.47 -23.92 -14.65
CA ILE A 91 10.31 -23.20 -13.70
C ILE A 91 9.49 -22.07 -13.09
N HIS A 92 9.67 -21.84 -11.80
CA HIS A 92 9.09 -20.69 -11.13
C HIS A 92 10.13 -20.04 -10.21
N ARG A 93 9.98 -18.74 -10.01
CA ARG A 93 10.84 -17.93 -9.16
C ARG A 93 10.02 -16.87 -8.44
N LYS A 94 10.14 -16.80 -7.11
CA LYS A 94 9.55 -15.70 -6.35
C LYS A 94 10.29 -14.40 -6.70
N LEU A 95 9.51 -13.36 -7.02
CA LEU A 95 10.03 -12.02 -7.29
C LEU A 95 10.15 -11.21 -5.99
N THR A 96 11.23 -10.46 -5.90
CA THR A 96 11.53 -9.53 -4.81
C THR A 96 11.52 -8.09 -5.33
N GLY A 97 11.67 -7.09 -4.45
CA GLY A 97 11.73 -5.69 -4.87
C GLY A 97 12.83 -5.37 -5.90
N TYR A 98 13.94 -6.13 -5.89
CA TYR A 98 15.03 -5.95 -6.85
C TYR A 98 14.69 -6.48 -8.25
N ASP A 99 13.81 -7.46 -8.37
CA ASP A 99 13.44 -8.04 -9.65
C ASP A 99 12.63 -7.09 -10.54
N PHE A 100 12.11 -6.01 -9.96
CA PHE A 100 11.41 -4.94 -10.69
C PHE A 100 12.35 -3.83 -11.19
N LEU A 101 13.68 -3.96 -10.97
CA LEU A 101 14.68 -3.05 -11.51
C LEU A 101 15.07 -3.48 -12.93
N GLN A 102 15.22 -2.52 -13.84
CA GLN A 102 15.58 -2.79 -15.23
C GLN A 102 17.05 -3.19 -15.37
N ASN A 103 17.90 -2.65 -14.50
CA ASN A 103 19.33 -2.94 -14.48
C ASN A 103 19.69 -3.77 -13.25
N SER A 104 20.62 -4.71 -13.40
CA SER A 104 21.13 -5.47 -12.26
C SER A 104 21.74 -4.51 -11.23
N PRO A 105 21.25 -4.54 -9.98
CA PRO A 105 21.79 -3.66 -8.95
C PRO A 105 23.27 -4.00 -8.68
N PRO A 106 24.08 -3.04 -8.22
CA PRO A 106 25.42 -3.34 -7.74
C PRO A 106 25.35 -4.37 -6.61
N THR A 107 26.23 -5.33 -6.62
CA THR A 107 26.24 -6.51 -5.72
C THR A 107 26.29 -6.13 -4.23
N GLU A 108 26.85 -4.96 -3.92
CA GLU A 108 26.89 -4.41 -2.57
C GLU A 108 26.48 -2.94 -2.57
N PRO A 109 25.64 -2.50 -1.61
CA PRO A 109 25.25 -1.11 -1.48
C PRO A 109 26.45 -0.26 -1.04
N LYS A 110 26.92 0.61 -1.93
CA LYS A 110 28.00 1.56 -1.61
C LYS A 110 27.41 2.73 -0.82
N PRO A 111 27.91 3.05 0.39
CA PRO A 111 27.32 4.06 1.27
C PRO A 111 27.15 5.44 0.64
N HIS A 112 28.08 5.87 -0.22
CA HIS A 112 28.00 7.17 -0.91
C HIS A 112 26.82 7.22 -1.89
N LEU A 113 26.55 6.13 -2.65
CA LEU A 113 25.42 6.04 -3.58
C LEU A 113 24.09 6.08 -2.83
N VAL A 114 24.01 5.44 -1.67
CA VAL A 114 22.81 5.49 -0.80
C VAL A 114 22.53 6.92 -0.35
N LYS A 115 23.56 7.66 0.11
CA LYS A 115 23.42 9.05 0.54
C LYS A 115 23.02 9.98 -0.61
N GLU A 116 23.65 9.85 -1.76
CA GLU A 116 23.32 10.64 -2.96
C GLU A 116 21.88 10.39 -3.43
N ALA A 117 21.46 9.13 -3.52
CA ALA A 117 20.10 8.77 -3.90
C ALA A 117 19.06 9.29 -2.88
N ARG A 118 19.36 9.17 -1.58
CA ARG A 118 18.54 9.73 -0.49
C ARG A 118 18.34 11.23 -0.65
N GLU A 119 19.41 11.98 -0.81
CA GLU A 119 19.34 13.44 -0.92
C GLU A 119 18.61 13.89 -2.19
N ALA A 120 18.83 13.20 -3.31
CA ALA A 120 18.16 13.49 -4.57
C ALA A 120 16.67 13.21 -4.47
N LEU A 121 16.27 12.05 -3.91
CA LEU A 121 14.87 11.70 -3.70
C LEU A 121 14.18 12.65 -2.72
N LEU A 122 14.83 13.00 -1.61
CA LEU A 122 14.28 13.92 -0.62
C LEU A 122 14.06 15.32 -1.20
N ARG A 123 15.00 15.84 -2.01
CA ARG A 123 14.83 17.12 -2.74
C ARG A 123 13.65 17.06 -3.70
N HIS A 124 13.49 15.95 -4.42
CA HIS A 124 12.37 15.75 -5.33
C HIS A 124 11.04 15.70 -4.58
N LEU A 125 10.94 14.93 -3.49
CA LEU A 125 9.74 14.89 -2.64
C LEU A 125 9.42 16.27 -2.07
N THR A 126 10.42 17.02 -1.61
CA THR A 126 10.25 18.39 -1.11
C THR A 126 9.66 19.31 -2.19
N SER A 127 10.19 19.24 -3.42
CA SER A 127 9.68 20.02 -4.55
C SER A 127 8.23 19.68 -4.87
N ILE A 128 7.89 18.38 -4.94
CA ILE A 128 6.53 17.91 -5.22
C ILE A 128 5.54 18.32 -4.13
N LEU A 129 5.98 18.26 -2.86
CA LEU A 129 5.18 18.67 -1.71
C LEU A 129 5.21 20.18 -1.46
N GLY A 130 5.43 20.98 -2.51
CA GLY A 130 5.34 22.45 -2.44
C GLY A 130 6.36 23.08 -1.49
N ASN A 131 7.57 22.55 -1.43
CA ASN A 131 8.67 22.93 -0.55
C ASN A 131 8.40 22.68 0.96
N ASP A 132 7.48 21.79 1.27
CA ASP A 132 7.31 21.30 2.65
C ASP A 132 8.34 20.21 2.97
N GLY A 133 9.53 20.64 3.45
CA GLY A 133 10.63 19.73 3.78
C GLY A 133 10.30 18.78 4.94
N VAL A 134 9.45 19.18 5.90
CA VAL A 134 9.08 18.32 7.03
C VAL A 134 8.17 17.19 6.54
N ALA A 135 7.14 17.52 5.75
CA ALA A 135 6.28 16.51 5.15
C ALA A 135 7.06 15.58 4.22
N ALA A 136 8.06 16.09 3.48
CA ALA A 136 8.93 15.29 2.62
C ALA A 136 9.78 14.28 3.41
N HIS A 137 10.29 14.63 4.59
CA HIS A 137 11.00 13.68 5.45
C HIS A 137 10.07 12.55 5.93
N PHE A 138 8.87 12.88 6.42
CA PHE A 138 7.90 11.86 6.82
C PHE A 138 7.45 10.99 5.64
N MET A 139 7.30 11.58 4.44
CA MET A 139 7.01 10.83 3.22
C MET A 139 8.14 9.86 2.87
N LEU A 140 9.41 10.28 2.96
CA LEU A 140 10.55 9.40 2.74
C LEU A 140 10.55 8.23 3.73
N LEU A 141 10.36 8.49 5.03
CA LEU A 141 10.28 7.43 6.05
C LEU A 141 9.11 6.48 5.78
N HIS A 142 7.96 7.02 5.39
CA HIS A 142 6.80 6.24 4.99
C HIS A 142 7.12 5.32 3.80
N LEU A 143 7.74 5.83 2.74
CA LEU A 143 8.15 5.04 1.57
C LEU A 143 9.18 3.95 1.90
N LEU A 144 10.01 4.14 2.91
CA LEU A 144 11.01 3.16 3.37
C LEU A 144 10.42 2.13 4.34
N SER A 145 9.26 2.41 4.94
CA SER A 145 8.68 1.55 5.95
C SER A 145 8.17 0.21 5.40
N ARG A 146 8.27 -0.84 6.20
CA ARG A 146 7.70 -2.17 5.95
C ARG A 146 7.52 -2.93 7.24
N VAL A 147 6.68 -3.93 7.25
CA VAL A 147 6.59 -4.88 8.35
C VAL A 147 7.80 -5.80 8.32
N HIS A 148 8.74 -5.64 9.23
CA HIS A 148 9.95 -6.48 9.29
C HIS A 148 9.93 -7.54 10.38
N ALA A 149 9.05 -7.38 11.36
CA ALA A 149 8.83 -8.35 12.44
C ALA A 149 7.37 -8.30 12.92
N ARG A 150 6.97 -9.34 13.60
CA ARG A 150 5.68 -9.41 14.30
C ARG A 150 5.91 -9.94 15.70
N ALA A 151 5.39 -9.22 16.69
CA ALA A 151 5.42 -9.61 18.09
C ALA A 151 3.99 -9.59 18.62
N ASP A 152 3.49 -10.69 19.16
CA ASP A 152 2.15 -10.81 19.74
C ASP A 152 1.02 -10.21 18.86
N ASN A 153 1.03 -10.51 17.55
CA ASN A 153 0.14 -9.94 16.54
C ASN A 153 0.36 -8.46 16.18
N VAL A 154 1.32 -7.77 16.78
CA VAL A 154 1.68 -6.39 16.42
C VAL A 154 2.63 -6.39 15.21
N ALA A 155 2.29 -5.65 14.18
CA ALA A 155 3.16 -5.44 13.02
C ALA A 155 4.21 -4.37 13.35
N VAL A 156 5.49 -4.76 13.39
CA VAL A 156 6.61 -3.88 13.76
C VAL A 156 7.29 -3.36 12.50
N GLY A 157 7.52 -2.04 12.46
CA GLY A 157 8.26 -1.37 11.38
C GLY A 157 7.39 -0.71 10.32
N LYS A 158 6.08 -0.93 10.31
CA LYS A 158 5.16 -0.14 9.50
C LYS A 158 5.15 1.31 9.96
N LEU A 159 4.89 2.23 9.05
CA LEU A 159 4.71 3.64 9.33
C LEU A 159 3.66 4.22 8.39
N SER A 160 2.39 4.10 8.75
CA SER A 160 1.30 4.71 8.00
C SER A 160 1.31 6.23 8.21
N LEU A 161 1.01 6.97 7.15
CA LEU A 161 1.08 8.44 7.14
C LEU A 161 -0.29 9.02 6.77
N ASN A 162 -0.79 9.92 7.59
CA ASN A 162 -1.93 10.76 7.27
C ASN A 162 -1.46 12.21 7.07
N LEU A 163 -1.49 12.68 5.84
CA LEU A 163 -1.29 14.09 5.51
C LEU A 163 -2.62 14.82 5.71
N THR A 164 -2.66 15.76 6.64
CA THR A 164 -3.84 16.56 6.97
C THR A 164 -3.74 17.98 6.43
N CYS A 165 -4.76 18.79 6.60
CA CYS A 165 -4.90 20.13 6.03
C CYS A 165 -4.94 20.14 4.48
N ILE A 166 -5.47 19.07 3.89
CA ILE A 166 -5.61 18.91 2.45
C ILE A 166 -7.09 19.06 2.09
N SER A 167 -7.45 20.19 1.48
CA SER A 167 -8.79 20.35 0.88
C SER A 167 -8.93 19.57 -0.42
N LYS A 168 -10.15 19.42 -0.94
CA LYS A 168 -10.41 18.73 -2.22
C LYS A 168 -9.61 19.34 -3.38
N GLU A 169 -9.45 20.67 -3.40
CA GLU A 169 -8.65 21.38 -4.42
C GLU A 169 -7.17 21.09 -4.27
N ILE A 170 -6.65 21.06 -3.04
CA ILE A 170 -5.26 20.70 -2.75
C ILE A 170 -5.00 19.24 -3.12
N ALA A 171 -5.91 18.32 -2.78
CA ALA A 171 -5.81 16.91 -3.12
C ALA A 171 -5.78 16.69 -4.64
N SER A 172 -6.59 17.43 -5.41
CA SER A 172 -6.60 17.32 -6.87
C SER A 172 -5.25 17.67 -7.51
N VAL A 173 -4.50 18.60 -6.92
CA VAL A 173 -3.19 19.05 -7.42
C VAL A 173 -2.05 18.19 -6.85
N PHE A 174 -1.91 18.17 -5.54
CA PHE A 174 -0.80 17.48 -4.87
C PHE A 174 -0.99 15.97 -4.80
N GLY A 175 -2.21 15.50 -4.56
CA GLY A 175 -2.55 14.07 -4.51
C GLY A 175 -2.29 13.39 -5.85
N THR A 176 -2.67 14.04 -6.96
CA THR A 176 -2.39 13.52 -8.32
C THR A 176 -0.89 13.44 -8.59
N LYS A 177 -0.12 14.50 -8.28
CA LYS A 177 1.34 14.51 -8.45
C LYS A 177 2.00 13.44 -7.61
N LEU A 178 1.61 13.33 -6.34
CA LEU A 178 2.14 12.35 -5.40
C LEU A 178 1.83 10.92 -5.87
N ASN A 179 0.62 10.65 -6.34
CA ASN A 179 0.25 9.36 -6.90
C ASN A 179 1.13 8.97 -8.11
N ILE A 180 1.39 9.92 -9.03
CA ILE A 180 2.28 9.67 -10.18
C ILE A 180 3.70 9.33 -9.71
N VAL A 181 4.23 10.10 -8.75
CA VAL A 181 5.58 9.86 -8.25
C VAL A 181 5.68 8.51 -7.55
N ILE A 182 4.72 8.18 -6.69
CA ILE A 182 4.73 6.89 -5.98
C ILE A 182 4.58 5.72 -6.95
N LYS A 183 3.71 5.83 -7.97
CA LYS A 183 3.60 4.83 -9.05
C LYS A 183 4.90 4.63 -9.82
N ASN A 184 5.68 5.69 -10.00
CA ASN A 184 6.99 5.59 -10.65
C ASN A 184 8.07 4.97 -9.75
N LEU A 185 7.90 5.04 -8.44
CA LEU A 185 8.87 4.53 -7.46
C LEU A 185 8.59 3.09 -7.03
N LEU A 186 7.32 2.71 -6.94
CA LEU A 186 6.88 1.43 -6.37
C LEU A 186 6.12 0.60 -7.40
N PRO A 187 6.35 -0.73 -7.45
CA PRO A 187 5.74 -1.60 -8.47
C PRO A 187 4.22 -1.74 -8.30
N PHE A 188 3.73 -1.72 -7.06
CA PHE A 188 2.31 -1.94 -6.75
C PHE A 188 1.75 -0.74 -5.99
N THR A 189 1.07 0.15 -6.68
CA THR A 189 0.47 1.36 -6.09
C THR A 189 -0.96 1.53 -6.55
N LYS A 190 -1.86 1.75 -5.61
CA LYS A 190 -3.27 2.03 -5.90
C LYS A 190 -3.73 3.27 -5.16
N CYS A 191 -4.44 4.17 -5.86
CA CYS A 191 -5.12 5.32 -5.26
C CYS A 191 -6.61 5.03 -5.21
N ILE A 192 -7.21 5.20 -4.03
CA ILE A 192 -8.61 4.88 -3.75
C ILE A 192 -9.28 6.17 -3.25
N PRO A 193 -10.18 6.78 -4.05
CA PRO A 193 -11.03 7.83 -3.55
C PRO A 193 -12.04 7.22 -2.57
N LEU A 194 -11.97 7.67 -1.32
CA LEU A 194 -12.81 7.12 -0.27
C LEU A 194 -14.14 7.91 -0.22
N THR A 195 -15.22 7.28 -0.65
CA THR A 195 -16.56 7.84 -0.60
C THR A 195 -17.50 6.93 0.19
N VAL A 196 -18.62 7.44 0.68
CA VAL A 196 -19.65 6.61 1.36
C VAL A 196 -20.18 5.55 0.41
N GLU A 197 -20.40 5.90 -0.86
CA GLU A 197 -20.86 4.95 -1.89
C GLU A 197 -19.83 3.84 -2.10
N TYR A 198 -18.55 4.19 -2.24
CA TYR A 198 -17.47 3.21 -2.36
C TYR A 198 -17.47 2.25 -1.16
N LEU A 199 -17.54 2.77 0.06
CA LEU A 199 -17.56 1.93 1.26
C LEU A 199 -18.77 1.01 1.32
N ASN A 200 -19.94 1.43 0.85
CA ASN A 200 -21.16 0.63 0.88
C ASN A 200 -21.24 -0.42 -0.24
N THR A 201 -20.46 -0.26 -1.32
CA THR A 201 -20.60 -1.11 -2.51
C THR A 201 -19.40 -1.99 -2.81
N VAL A 202 -18.19 -1.63 -2.35
CA VAL A 202 -16.96 -2.32 -2.70
C VAL A 202 -16.79 -3.65 -1.97
N PHE A 203 -16.22 -4.64 -2.66
CA PHE A 203 -15.75 -5.88 -2.03
C PHE A 203 -14.29 -5.74 -1.63
N LEU A 204 -14.04 -5.43 -0.35
CA LEU A 204 -12.67 -5.28 0.17
C LEU A 204 -12.03 -6.62 0.47
N ALA A 205 -12.74 -7.49 1.19
CA ALA A 205 -12.22 -8.80 1.57
C ALA A 205 -12.37 -9.82 0.44
N PRO A 206 -11.35 -10.67 0.20
CA PRO A 206 -11.52 -11.84 -0.66
C PRO A 206 -12.56 -12.78 -0.08
N LYS A 207 -13.42 -13.35 -0.94
CA LYS A 207 -14.52 -14.21 -0.52
C LYS A 207 -14.52 -15.54 -1.28
N LYS A 208 -14.71 -16.65 -0.57
CA LYS A 208 -14.87 -17.97 -1.19
C LYS A 208 -16.27 -18.12 -1.73
N ASP A 209 -16.35 -18.37 -3.02
CA ASP A 209 -17.58 -18.84 -3.67
C ASP A 209 -17.53 -20.36 -3.82
N TYR A 210 -18.47 -21.04 -3.17
CA TYR A 210 -18.54 -22.51 -3.18
C TYR A 210 -19.29 -23.06 -4.39
N GLN A 211 -20.08 -22.26 -5.12
CA GLN A 211 -20.77 -22.69 -6.31
C GLN A 211 -19.77 -22.90 -7.46
N ILE A 212 -18.90 -21.95 -7.67
CA ILE A 212 -17.84 -22.03 -8.69
C ILE A 212 -16.52 -22.57 -8.12
N ASN A 213 -16.49 -22.90 -6.83
CA ASN A 213 -15.32 -23.37 -6.07
C ASN A 213 -14.07 -22.48 -6.22
N ARG A 214 -14.23 -21.17 -6.24
CA ARG A 214 -13.14 -20.19 -6.40
C ARG A 214 -13.12 -19.18 -5.27
N LEU A 215 -11.95 -18.59 -5.05
CA LEU A 215 -11.80 -17.39 -4.24
C LEU A 215 -12.04 -16.19 -5.16
N ILE A 216 -13.08 -15.41 -4.87
CA ILE A 216 -13.33 -14.13 -5.53
C ILE A 216 -12.40 -13.11 -4.92
N PRO A 217 -11.57 -12.41 -5.72
CA PRO A 217 -10.62 -11.44 -5.20
C PRO A 217 -11.34 -10.24 -4.60
N GLY A 218 -10.76 -9.68 -3.53
CA GLY A 218 -11.15 -8.39 -2.97
C GLY A 218 -10.08 -7.32 -3.23
N VAL A 219 -10.43 -6.06 -3.03
CA VAL A 219 -9.50 -4.93 -3.22
C VAL A 219 -8.26 -5.06 -2.33
N LEU A 220 -8.40 -5.67 -1.15
CA LEU A 220 -7.32 -5.87 -0.18
C LEU A 220 -6.50 -7.14 -0.39
N GLN A 221 -6.78 -7.90 -1.45
CA GLN A 221 -5.90 -8.99 -1.88
C GLN A 221 -4.71 -8.41 -2.65
N LEU A 222 -3.68 -8.00 -1.92
CA LEU A 222 -2.56 -7.23 -2.43
C LEU A 222 -1.25 -7.99 -2.26
N ALA A 223 -0.33 -7.75 -3.18
CA ALA A 223 1.05 -8.23 -3.05
C ALA A 223 1.75 -7.60 -1.85
N GLU A 224 2.73 -8.30 -1.28
CA GLU A 224 3.62 -7.77 -0.23
C GLU A 224 4.34 -6.52 -0.73
N GLY A 225 4.38 -5.47 0.09
CA GLY A 225 4.99 -4.19 -0.27
C GLY A 225 4.13 -3.28 -1.13
N SER A 226 2.85 -3.60 -1.34
CA SER A 226 1.89 -2.71 -2.01
C SER A 226 1.71 -1.40 -1.25
N HIS A 227 1.44 -0.34 -2.00
CA HIS A 227 1.19 0.99 -1.48
C HIS A 227 -0.23 1.45 -1.81
N LEU A 228 -1.00 1.80 -0.79
CA LEU A 228 -2.34 2.35 -0.92
C LEU A 228 -2.36 3.84 -0.55
N ILE A 229 -2.95 4.63 -1.43
CA ILE A 229 -3.28 6.03 -1.17
C ILE A 229 -4.79 6.12 -1.01
N PHE A 230 -5.26 6.53 0.16
CA PHE A 230 -6.67 6.81 0.42
C PHE A 230 -6.91 8.31 0.39
N ASP A 231 -7.77 8.74 -0.52
CA ASP A 231 -8.21 10.13 -0.60
C ASP A 231 -9.55 10.30 0.13
N GLU A 232 -9.47 10.72 1.39
CA GLU A 232 -10.64 11.03 2.23
C GLU A 232 -11.22 12.43 1.94
N THR A 233 -10.59 13.26 1.12
CA THR A 233 -11.17 14.56 0.74
C THR A 233 -12.40 14.38 -0.14
N CYS A 234 -12.61 13.19 -0.68
CA CYS A 234 -13.80 12.80 -1.42
C CYS A 234 -14.94 12.31 -0.51
N LEU A 235 -14.72 12.19 0.80
CA LEU A 235 -15.70 11.68 1.74
C LEU A 235 -16.75 12.77 2.06
N GLU A 236 -17.97 12.54 1.60
CA GLU A 236 -19.08 13.42 1.86
C GLU A 236 -19.97 12.90 3.00
N THR A 237 -20.84 13.76 3.52
CA THR A 237 -21.79 13.36 4.57
C THR A 237 -22.75 12.31 4.03
N GLY A 238 -22.86 11.18 4.73
CA GLY A 238 -23.71 10.07 4.33
C GLY A 238 -23.86 9.04 5.42
N THR A 239 -24.58 7.96 5.12
CA THR A 239 -24.83 6.86 6.06
C THR A 239 -24.14 5.59 5.54
N LEU A 240 -23.33 4.95 6.40
CA LEU A 240 -22.80 3.64 6.12
C LEU A 240 -23.85 2.58 6.43
N ASP A 241 -24.06 1.68 5.48
CA ASP A 241 -24.85 0.48 5.69
C ASP A 241 -24.03 -0.66 6.36
N SER A 242 -24.57 -1.85 6.45
CA SER A 242 -23.87 -2.99 7.05
C SER A 242 -22.57 -3.36 6.33
N VAL A 243 -22.52 -3.20 4.99
CA VAL A 243 -21.35 -3.46 4.18
C VAL A 243 -20.30 -2.37 4.43
N GLY A 244 -20.71 -1.10 4.45
CA GLY A 244 -19.83 0.04 4.71
C GLY A 244 -19.20 -0.01 6.10
N ILE A 245 -19.96 -0.43 7.12
CA ILE A 245 -19.44 -0.64 8.49
C ILE A 245 -18.40 -1.75 8.51
N GLU A 246 -18.69 -2.90 7.87
CA GLU A 246 -17.73 -4.01 7.79
C GLU A 246 -16.48 -3.62 7.00
N ASN A 247 -16.63 -2.94 5.88
CA ASN A 247 -15.51 -2.43 5.09
C ASN A 247 -14.63 -1.45 5.90
N THR A 248 -15.23 -0.58 6.70
CA THR A 248 -14.49 0.31 7.60
C THR A 248 -13.71 -0.49 8.64
N ARG A 249 -14.29 -1.57 9.19
CA ARG A 249 -13.61 -2.47 10.12
C ARG A 249 -12.40 -3.15 9.47
N LEU A 250 -12.55 -3.63 8.24
CA LEU A 250 -11.46 -4.28 7.47
C LEU A 250 -10.32 -3.30 7.19
N LEU A 251 -10.62 -2.07 6.79
CA LEU A 251 -9.61 -1.03 6.56
C LEU A 251 -8.85 -0.67 7.84
N LYS A 252 -9.54 -0.57 8.99
CA LYS A 252 -8.89 -0.36 10.29
C LYS A 252 -7.97 -1.53 10.65
N ALA A 253 -8.42 -2.77 10.47
CA ALA A 253 -7.60 -3.96 10.74
C ALA A 253 -6.35 -4.00 9.85
N LEU A 254 -6.46 -3.62 8.57
CA LEU A 254 -5.30 -3.49 7.70
C LEU A 254 -4.35 -2.40 8.19
N ALA A 255 -4.86 -1.22 8.55
CA ALA A 255 -4.02 -0.09 8.98
C ALA A 255 -3.30 -0.36 10.30
N GLU A 256 -3.97 -0.95 11.28
CA GLU A 256 -3.43 -1.17 12.63
C GLU A 256 -2.61 -2.47 12.71
N LEU A 257 -3.18 -3.57 12.24
CA LEU A 257 -2.66 -4.92 12.45
C LEU A 257 -1.90 -5.47 11.25
N GLN A 258 -2.00 -4.82 10.08
CA GLN A 258 -1.46 -5.35 8.82
C GLN A 258 -1.96 -6.78 8.56
N LYS A 259 -3.29 -6.94 8.62
CA LYS A 259 -4.00 -8.19 8.38
C LYS A 259 -5.17 -7.96 7.45
N VAL A 260 -5.42 -8.92 6.58
CA VAL A 260 -6.58 -8.97 5.69
C VAL A 260 -7.39 -10.21 6.04
N GLU A 261 -8.67 -10.01 6.27
CA GLU A 261 -9.61 -11.09 6.56
C GLU A 261 -10.12 -11.68 5.24
N TYR A 262 -10.07 -12.99 5.12
CA TYR A 262 -10.61 -13.77 4.00
C TYR A 262 -11.90 -14.45 4.45
N ASP A 263 -12.99 -14.23 3.71
CA ASP A 263 -14.31 -14.78 4.03
C ASP A 263 -14.52 -16.13 3.32
N PHE A 264 -14.52 -17.21 4.11
CA PHE A 264 -14.85 -18.55 3.66
C PHE A 264 -16.30 -18.94 3.99
N GLN A 265 -17.19 -17.94 4.16
CA GLN A 265 -18.62 -18.09 4.45
C GLN A 265 -18.90 -18.76 5.82
N TYR A 266 -18.28 -19.88 6.12
CA TYR A 266 -18.44 -20.63 7.38
C TYR A 266 -17.42 -20.21 8.46
N TYR A 267 -16.32 -19.65 8.06
CA TYR A 267 -15.26 -19.11 8.92
C TYR A 267 -14.51 -18.02 8.20
N LYS A 268 -13.85 -17.18 8.99
CA LYS A 268 -12.99 -16.12 8.49
C LYS A 268 -11.54 -16.44 8.84
N MET A 269 -10.62 -16.17 7.94
CA MET A 269 -9.20 -16.41 8.12
C MET A 269 -8.43 -15.09 7.99
N GLU A 270 -7.65 -14.74 9.00
CA GLU A 270 -6.77 -13.57 8.93
C GLU A 270 -5.45 -13.92 8.24
N MET A 271 -5.16 -13.24 7.14
CA MET A 271 -3.91 -13.34 6.41
C MET A 271 -3.02 -12.15 6.73
N MET A 272 -1.73 -12.42 6.96
CA MET A 272 -0.75 -11.36 7.19
C MET A 272 -0.52 -10.56 5.91
N ALA A 273 -0.39 -9.24 6.06
CA ALA A 273 -0.13 -8.31 4.97
C ALA A 273 1.05 -7.40 5.32
N ASP A 274 1.70 -6.85 4.30
CA ASP A 274 2.65 -5.75 4.42
C ASP A 274 2.27 -4.71 3.36
N VAL A 275 1.43 -3.76 3.77
CA VAL A 275 0.87 -2.74 2.90
C VAL A 275 1.12 -1.36 3.49
N GLN A 276 1.74 -0.49 2.70
CA GLN A 276 1.94 0.90 3.08
C GLN A 276 0.66 1.70 2.87
N ILE A 277 0.27 2.49 3.85
CA ILE A 277 -0.97 3.28 3.81
C ILE A 277 -0.67 4.76 3.96
N LEU A 278 -1.01 5.51 2.93
CA LEU A 278 -1.02 6.97 2.91
C LEU A 278 -2.46 7.46 2.88
N VAL A 279 -2.81 8.38 3.76
CA VAL A 279 -4.15 8.99 3.81
C VAL A 279 -4.02 10.49 3.53
N LEU A 280 -4.84 11.00 2.62
CA LEU A 280 -4.98 12.43 2.34
C LEU A 280 -6.34 12.89 2.91
N SER A 281 -6.35 13.89 3.79
CA SER A 281 -7.58 14.32 4.49
C SER A 281 -7.54 15.79 4.88
N GLU A 282 -8.69 16.39 5.11
CA GLU A 282 -8.79 17.77 5.62
C GLU A 282 -8.36 17.85 7.09
N GLY A 283 -8.88 16.96 7.92
CA GLY A 283 -8.54 16.80 9.32
C GLY A 283 -7.89 15.45 9.59
N LYS A 284 -7.71 15.11 10.86
CA LYS A 284 -7.33 13.74 11.24
C LYS A 284 -8.37 12.75 10.71
N SER A 285 -7.92 11.72 10.01
CA SER A 285 -8.81 10.67 9.53
C SER A 285 -9.54 9.98 10.69
N ASN A 286 -10.84 9.78 10.52
CA ASN A 286 -11.70 9.06 11.47
C ASN A 286 -11.90 7.59 11.05
N ILE A 287 -11.65 7.28 9.77
CA ILE A 287 -11.84 5.94 9.19
C ILE A 287 -10.55 5.14 9.30
N LEU A 288 -9.42 5.75 8.93
CA LEU A 288 -8.12 5.10 8.83
C LEU A 288 -7.16 5.62 9.90
N PRO A 289 -6.92 4.86 10.97
CA PRO A 289 -5.88 5.21 11.93
C PRO A 289 -4.50 5.21 11.26
N ALA A 290 -3.70 6.22 11.56
CA ALA A 290 -2.35 6.36 11.03
C ALA A 290 -1.34 6.50 12.16
N ASP A 291 -0.13 5.93 11.96
CA ASP A 291 0.97 6.04 12.93
C ASP A 291 1.49 7.48 13.03
N ILE A 292 1.49 8.19 11.89
CA ILE A 292 1.89 9.60 11.79
C ILE A 292 0.72 10.43 11.25
N ILE A 293 0.36 11.46 11.98
CA ILE A 293 -0.51 12.55 11.51
C ILE A 293 0.37 13.76 11.27
N MET A 294 0.39 14.25 10.02
CA MET A 294 1.28 15.32 9.60
C MET A 294 0.49 16.43 8.91
N PRO A 295 0.33 17.60 9.55
CA PRO A 295 -0.25 18.78 8.89
C PRO A 295 0.61 19.23 7.71
N PHE A 296 0.01 19.23 6.52
CA PHE A 296 0.66 19.63 5.28
C PHE A 296 0.64 21.15 5.13
N GLN A 297 1.79 21.75 4.87
CA GLN A 297 1.98 23.21 4.79
C GLN A 297 2.79 23.57 3.55
N PRO A 298 2.23 23.48 2.34
CA PRO A 298 2.94 23.83 1.12
C PRO A 298 3.16 25.34 1.04
N SER A 299 4.34 25.77 0.63
CA SER A 299 4.69 27.17 0.36
C SER A 299 4.63 27.54 -1.13
N SER A 300 4.45 26.54 -2.00
CA SER A 300 4.36 26.70 -3.45
C SER A 300 3.43 25.65 -4.05
N SER A 301 3.07 25.81 -5.33
CA SER A 301 2.24 24.83 -6.06
C SER A 301 2.96 23.51 -6.37
N GLY A 302 4.23 23.37 -5.98
CA GLY A 302 5.06 22.22 -6.29
C GLY A 302 5.41 22.12 -7.79
N SER A 303 6.64 21.80 -8.14
CA SER A 303 7.01 21.49 -9.53
C SER A 303 6.98 19.97 -9.74
N SER A 304 6.55 19.56 -10.94
CA SER A 304 6.56 18.17 -11.37
C SER A 304 7.37 18.09 -12.66
N ASP A 305 8.69 18.31 -12.54
CA ASP A 305 9.58 18.12 -13.68
C ASP A 305 9.69 16.63 -14.01
N ALA A 306 9.78 16.32 -15.30
CA ALA A 306 10.00 14.95 -15.74
C ALA A 306 11.36 14.45 -15.23
N VAL A 307 11.34 13.35 -14.49
CA VAL A 307 12.56 12.75 -13.95
C VAL A 307 13.15 11.80 -14.99
N PRO A 308 14.45 11.89 -15.29
CA PRO A 308 15.10 10.93 -16.18
C PRO A 308 14.96 9.48 -15.67
N ALA A 309 14.84 8.54 -16.62
CA ALA A 309 14.65 7.13 -16.29
C ALA A 309 15.77 6.56 -15.39
N GLU A 310 17.01 6.97 -15.65
CA GLU A 310 18.19 6.56 -14.88
C GLU A 310 18.12 7.01 -13.40
N VAL A 311 17.59 8.20 -13.16
CA VAL A 311 17.41 8.75 -11.80
C VAL A 311 16.29 8.00 -11.08
N LEU A 312 15.18 7.70 -11.76
CA LEU A 312 14.09 6.89 -11.22
C LEU A 312 14.59 5.49 -10.85
N GLU A 313 15.41 4.89 -11.69
CA GLU A 313 16.00 3.58 -11.43
C GLU A 313 16.92 3.60 -10.20
N ALA A 314 17.73 4.65 -10.04
CA ALA A 314 18.56 4.84 -8.85
C ALA A 314 17.71 4.98 -7.57
N TRP A 315 16.57 5.68 -7.64
CA TRP A 315 15.67 5.79 -6.49
C TRP A 315 14.94 4.48 -6.17
N ARG A 316 14.51 3.72 -7.17
CA ARG A 316 13.94 2.38 -6.98
C ARG A 316 14.95 1.44 -6.33
N TRP A 317 16.18 1.44 -6.83
CA TRP A 317 17.28 0.69 -6.21
C TRP A 317 17.50 1.11 -4.76
N TYR A 318 17.53 2.39 -4.47
CA TYR A 318 17.68 2.92 -3.11
C TYR A 318 16.56 2.41 -2.19
N LEU A 319 15.30 2.53 -2.61
CA LEU A 319 14.16 2.05 -1.82
C LEU A 319 14.21 0.53 -1.58
N ALA A 320 14.51 -0.27 -2.60
CA ALA A 320 14.65 -1.72 -2.48
C ALA A 320 15.78 -2.11 -1.52
N THR A 321 16.94 -1.45 -1.65
CA THR A 321 18.11 -1.68 -0.82
C THR A 321 17.85 -1.36 0.64
N VAL A 322 17.37 -0.17 0.94
CA VAL A 322 17.14 0.29 2.32
C VAL A 322 16.06 -0.56 3.00
N ARG A 323 15.01 -0.95 2.29
CA ARG A 323 13.96 -1.81 2.83
C ARG A 323 14.46 -3.20 3.20
N SER A 324 15.48 -3.73 2.51
CA SER A 324 16.05 -5.06 2.78
C SER A 324 17.14 -5.06 3.84
N MET A 325 17.65 -3.90 4.24
CA MET A 325 18.76 -3.80 5.20
C MET A 325 18.38 -4.31 6.60
N PRO A 326 19.23 -5.13 7.23
CA PRO A 326 19.08 -5.43 8.64
C PRO A 326 19.37 -4.18 9.48
N HIS A 327 18.80 -4.12 10.67
CA HIS A 327 19.04 -3.01 11.58
C HIS A 327 19.05 -3.50 13.03
N THR A 328 20.00 -2.98 13.82
CA THR A 328 20.16 -3.27 15.24
C THR A 328 20.28 -1.99 16.06
N ILE A 329 20.00 -2.09 17.35
CA ILE A 329 20.28 -1.03 18.32
C ILE A 329 21.30 -1.56 19.29
N GLU A 330 22.48 -0.99 19.31
CA GLU A 330 23.56 -1.41 20.20
C GLU A 330 23.24 -1.08 21.66
N SER A 331 23.82 -1.84 22.60
CA SER A 331 23.50 -1.76 24.03
C SER A 331 23.68 -0.37 24.63
N ASP A 332 24.65 0.39 24.15
CA ASP A 332 24.90 1.75 24.63
C ASP A 332 23.84 2.73 24.15
N MET A 333 23.39 2.58 22.88
CA MET A 333 22.29 3.33 22.34
C MET A 333 20.96 2.96 22.98
N GLN A 334 20.74 1.67 23.32
CA GLN A 334 19.52 1.26 24.05
C GLN A 334 19.35 2.06 25.34
N LYS A 335 20.42 2.21 26.14
CA LYS A 335 20.39 3.01 27.38
C LYS A 335 20.04 4.48 27.14
N VAL A 336 20.61 5.07 26.07
CA VAL A 336 20.30 6.46 25.70
C VAL A 336 18.83 6.61 25.32
N VAL A 337 18.33 5.71 24.47
CA VAL A 337 16.94 5.70 24.02
C VAL A 337 15.98 5.49 25.21
N GLU A 338 16.23 4.50 26.08
CA GLU A 338 15.42 4.23 27.26
C GLU A 338 15.36 5.44 28.20
N ASN A 339 16.50 6.10 28.47
CA ASN A 339 16.53 7.30 29.29
C ASN A 339 15.73 8.46 28.68
N ASP A 340 15.88 8.69 27.37
CA ASP A 340 15.12 9.71 26.65
C ASP A 340 13.61 9.44 26.65
N LEU A 341 13.19 8.18 26.46
CA LEU A 341 11.77 7.77 26.52
C LEU A 341 11.19 7.94 27.92
N VAL A 342 11.94 7.57 28.96
CA VAL A 342 11.54 7.80 30.36
C VAL A 342 11.38 9.28 30.66
N THR A 343 12.34 10.09 30.23
CA THR A 343 12.33 11.55 30.42
C THR A 343 11.14 12.18 29.68
N ALA A 344 10.90 11.78 28.44
CA ALA A 344 9.76 12.24 27.65
C ALA A 344 8.42 11.92 28.34
N ARG A 345 8.26 10.70 28.86
CA ARG A 345 7.05 10.28 29.60
C ARG A 345 6.86 11.01 30.93
N GLN A 346 7.96 11.40 31.60
CA GLN A 346 7.89 12.22 32.82
C GLN A 346 7.43 13.65 32.50
N ALA A 347 7.86 14.20 31.37
CA ALA A 347 7.45 15.53 30.88
C ALA A 347 6.01 15.53 30.35
N ASP A 348 5.62 14.48 29.64
CA ASP A 348 4.27 14.32 29.08
C ASP A 348 3.72 12.91 29.37
N ARG A 349 2.80 12.83 30.34
CA ARG A 349 2.16 11.58 30.75
C ARG A 349 1.20 11.00 29.72
N SER A 350 0.82 11.74 28.69
CA SER A 350 -0.05 11.26 27.61
C SER A 350 0.68 10.33 26.66
N LEU A 351 2.02 10.35 26.60
CA LEU A 351 2.84 9.49 25.78
C LEU A 351 2.70 8.01 26.21
N GLY A 352 2.29 7.18 25.25
CA GLY A 352 2.05 5.76 25.42
C GLY A 352 3.04 4.87 24.68
N SER A 353 2.82 3.56 24.78
CA SER A 353 3.65 2.56 24.10
C SER A 353 3.65 2.72 22.57
N GLN A 354 2.55 3.19 21.98
CA GLN A 354 2.46 3.44 20.55
C GLN A 354 3.38 4.58 20.09
N ASP A 355 3.50 5.66 20.89
CA ASP A 355 4.40 6.75 20.60
C ASP A 355 5.86 6.31 20.63
N PHE A 356 6.22 5.51 21.61
CA PHE A 356 7.57 4.96 21.73
C PHE A 356 7.90 3.99 20.60
N SER A 357 6.97 3.12 20.23
CA SER A 357 7.12 2.21 19.09
C SER A 357 7.31 3.01 17.79
N ARG A 358 6.57 4.10 17.61
CA ARG A 358 6.71 5.00 16.46
C ARG A 358 8.11 5.63 16.44
N TRP A 359 8.62 6.16 17.55
CA TRP A 359 9.95 6.78 17.62
C TRP A 359 11.06 5.78 17.33
N LEU A 360 10.96 4.54 17.84
CA LEU A 360 11.91 3.46 17.53
C LEU A 360 11.87 3.09 16.04
N THR A 361 10.67 3.01 15.47
CA THR A 361 10.49 2.78 14.03
C THR A 361 11.11 3.91 13.21
N MET A 362 10.88 5.17 13.59
CA MET A 362 11.51 6.33 12.93
C MET A 362 13.04 6.27 13.05
N GLY A 363 13.59 5.91 14.22
CA GLY A 363 15.03 5.78 14.42
C GLY A 363 15.65 4.76 13.48
N ARG A 364 15.03 3.57 13.38
CA ARG A 364 15.42 2.54 12.42
C ARG A 364 15.39 3.06 10.98
N LEU A 365 14.29 3.68 10.58
CA LEU A 365 14.11 4.17 9.20
C LEU A 365 15.08 5.31 8.85
N ILE A 366 15.36 6.22 9.80
CA ILE A 366 16.35 7.29 9.60
C ILE A 366 17.73 6.67 9.41
N SER A 367 18.21 5.81 10.31
CA SER A 367 19.51 5.16 10.17
C SER A 367 19.63 4.41 8.85
N ALA A 368 18.65 3.57 8.55
CA ALA A 368 18.60 2.81 7.30
C ALA A 368 18.60 3.73 6.07
N SER A 369 17.93 4.89 6.14
CA SER A 369 17.89 5.85 5.03
C SER A 369 19.27 6.39 4.65
N PHE A 370 20.22 6.41 5.57
CA PHE A 370 21.63 6.76 5.32
C PHE A 370 22.48 5.55 4.94
N GLY A 371 21.91 4.35 4.86
CA GLY A 371 22.62 3.10 4.59
C GLY A 371 23.31 2.52 5.81
N GLU A 372 22.88 2.89 7.02
CA GLU A 372 23.48 2.39 8.26
C GLU A 372 22.60 1.27 8.87
N THR A 373 23.28 0.27 9.42
CA THR A 373 22.64 -0.92 10.01
C THR A 373 22.44 -0.82 11.52
N SER A 374 22.89 0.28 12.13
CA SER A 374 22.74 0.55 13.55
C SER A 374 22.28 1.98 13.82
N LEU A 375 21.58 2.17 14.96
CA LEU A 375 21.11 3.48 15.38
C LEU A 375 22.28 4.27 16.00
N SER A 376 22.58 5.44 15.42
CA SER A 376 23.54 6.42 15.99
C SER A 376 22.83 7.47 16.83
N LEU A 377 23.61 8.14 17.68
CA LEU A 377 23.11 9.28 18.49
C LEU A 377 22.60 10.42 17.58
N GLU A 378 23.28 10.70 16.48
CA GLU A 378 22.89 11.71 15.51
C GLU A 378 21.51 11.41 14.92
N HIS A 379 21.29 10.18 14.47
CA HIS A 379 20.01 9.76 13.91
C HIS A 379 18.88 9.80 14.96
N TRP A 380 19.20 9.45 16.21
CA TRP A 380 18.23 9.59 17.30
C TRP A 380 17.85 11.06 17.58
N GLN A 381 18.80 11.98 17.49
CA GLN A 381 18.50 13.42 17.59
C GLN A 381 17.60 13.88 16.43
N MET A 382 17.83 13.37 15.21
CA MET A 382 16.94 13.66 14.08
C MET A 382 15.52 13.18 14.31
N VAL A 383 15.31 12.03 14.95
CA VAL A 383 13.97 11.56 15.36
C VAL A 383 13.28 12.59 16.25
N LYS A 384 13.98 13.02 17.30
CA LYS A 384 13.44 14.01 18.26
C LYS A 384 13.10 15.33 17.60
N GLU A 385 13.94 15.79 16.68
CA GLU A 385 13.70 17.05 15.96
C GLU A 385 12.51 16.94 14.99
N LEU A 386 12.40 15.86 14.21
CA LEU A 386 11.26 15.64 13.32
C LEU A 386 9.95 15.54 14.12
N GLU A 387 9.97 14.83 15.24
CA GLU A 387 8.79 14.71 16.10
C GLU A 387 8.40 16.05 16.74
N ARG A 388 9.38 16.86 17.17
CA ARG A 388 9.16 18.22 17.65
C ARG A 388 8.49 19.09 16.59
N LEU A 389 9.03 19.11 15.36
CA LEU A 389 8.47 19.87 14.24
C LEU A 389 7.05 19.43 13.89
N ARG A 390 6.76 18.11 13.96
CA ARG A 390 5.42 17.57 13.75
C ARG A 390 4.44 18.04 14.83
N ILE A 391 4.84 17.94 16.10
CA ILE A 391 4.01 18.36 17.24
C ILE A 391 3.71 19.86 17.19
N ASP A 392 4.68 20.67 16.81
CA ASP A 392 4.50 22.12 16.68
C ASP A 392 3.48 22.49 15.60
N ARG A 393 3.33 21.64 14.56
CA ARG A 393 2.29 21.82 13.52
C ARG A 393 0.90 21.30 13.93
N LEU A 394 0.83 20.44 14.94
CA LEU A 394 -0.43 19.91 15.44
C LEU A 394 -1.10 20.83 16.49
N LYS A 395 -0.35 21.80 17.03
CA LYS A 395 -0.85 22.87 17.94
C LYS A 395 -1.60 23.93 17.16
#